data_62be1aadad7d6d20459e194fbb1b591b
#
_entry.id   62be1aadad7d6d20459e194fbb1b591b
#
_cell.length_a   1.000
_cell.length_b   1.000
_cell.length_c   1.000
_cell.angle_alpha   90.00
_cell.angle_beta   90.00
_cell.angle_gamma   90.00
#
_symmetry.space_group_name_H-M   'P 1'
#
loop_
_entity.id
_entity.type
_entity.pdbx_description
1 polymer ?
#
loop_
_entity_poly.entity_id
_entity_poly.type
_entity_poly.pdbx_seq_one_letter_code
_entity_poly.pdbx_strand_id
1 'polypeptide(L)'
;MFLAWWVYELVRWRAGGWRVRVVQAYRFALDPSAAQERALRSHAGAARFGWNWGLGKCQERYAAEGTWYSAVDLHRRWNAQKKADPALVWWGENSKCAYQEAFRDLDRALRDFTASRTAVRKGRRLGFPRFKKRGKCRDSFRFSTGAMRCAGSTVTLPRLGAVRTHESTRKLARRLANGTARILSATVSRTAQRWFVSFTVEVERTVPDVHARPGSAIGIDLGVKALLTGMDDRGNVVTVTGPKALRSSLRRLRRASRAHSRTERGSASRRKSAARLARIHARVRNVRATRCTRQPRTWRGVMRRWPRT
;
A
#
# COMPACT_ATOMS: atom_id res chain seq x y z
N MET A 1 -12.55 3.36 2.86
CA MET A 1 -12.51 4.82 2.97
C MET A 1 -11.12 5.19 3.45
N PHE A 2 -10.22 5.53 2.53
CA PHE A 2 -8.84 5.91 2.84
C PHE A 2 -8.77 7.43 2.83
N LEU A 3 -8.74 8.04 4.01
CA LEU A 3 -8.40 9.45 4.18
C LEU A 3 -6.88 9.60 3.97
N ALA A 4 -6.50 10.20 2.86
CA ALA A 4 -5.15 10.65 2.62
C ALA A 4 -4.88 11.84 3.54
N TRP A 5 -4.00 11.68 4.51
CA TRP A 5 -3.46 12.78 5.31
C TRP A 5 -2.56 13.62 4.41
N TRP A 6 -2.99 14.84 4.13
CA TRP A 6 -2.23 15.85 3.41
C TRP A 6 -1.48 16.70 4.45
N VAL A 7 -0.18 16.51 4.55
CA VAL A 7 0.69 17.46 5.24
C VAL A 7 1.22 18.42 4.18
N TYR A 8 0.82 19.69 4.24
CA TYR A 8 1.30 20.75 3.38
C TYR A 8 2.42 21.50 4.09
N GLU A 9 3.59 21.51 3.50
CA GLU A 9 4.66 22.42 3.87
C GLU A 9 4.87 23.38 2.69
N LEU A 10 4.57 24.66 2.89
CA LEU A 10 4.72 25.74 1.93
C LEU A 10 6.20 26.11 1.79
N VAL A 11 6.79 25.89 0.63
CA VAL A 11 8.16 26.31 0.34
C VAL A 11 8.21 27.06 -1.00
N ARG A 12 8.45 28.36 -0.90
CA ARG A 12 8.90 29.32 -1.94
C ARG A 12 8.00 29.60 -3.15
N TRP A 13 7.59 30.86 -3.21
CA TRP A 13 7.00 31.50 -4.38
C TRP A 13 8.06 31.70 -5.49
N ARG A 14 7.73 31.31 -6.73
CA ARG A 14 8.41 31.73 -7.98
C ARG A 14 7.34 32.02 -9.02
N ALA A 15 7.60 32.97 -9.93
CA ALA A 15 6.69 33.34 -11.01
C ALA A 15 6.16 32.08 -11.75
N GLY A 16 4.84 31.84 -11.70
CA GLY A 16 4.17 30.73 -12.39
C GLY A 16 3.49 29.67 -11.52
N GLY A 17 3.36 29.85 -10.18
CA GLY A 17 2.59 28.96 -9.31
C GLY A 17 3.29 28.55 -8.00
N TRP A 18 2.49 28.01 -7.10
CA TRP A 18 2.94 27.54 -5.79
C TRP A 18 3.61 26.17 -5.90
N ARG A 19 4.81 26.02 -5.34
CA ARG A 19 5.45 24.71 -5.21
C ARG A 19 5.04 24.08 -3.88
N VAL A 20 4.38 22.94 -3.94
CA VAL A 20 3.98 22.18 -2.78
C VAL A 20 4.66 20.81 -2.78
N ARG A 21 5.13 20.37 -1.63
CA ARG A 21 5.58 19.00 -1.43
C ARG A 21 4.41 18.15 -0.95
N VAL A 22 4.16 17.07 -1.66
CA VAL A 22 3.09 16.12 -1.34
C VAL A 22 3.64 14.72 -1.22
N VAL A 23 3.17 13.99 -0.21
CA VAL A 23 3.49 12.56 -0.09
C VAL A 23 2.53 11.75 -0.95
N GLN A 24 3.08 10.97 -1.87
CA GLN A 24 2.32 10.16 -2.81
C GLN A 24 2.80 8.72 -2.82
N ALA A 25 1.86 7.77 -2.93
CA ALA A 25 2.19 6.36 -3.12
C ALA A 25 2.31 5.98 -4.59
N TYR A 26 3.41 5.28 -4.93
CA TYR A 26 3.61 4.63 -6.24
C TYR A 26 3.65 3.12 -6.03
N ARG A 27 2.68 2.41 -6.60
CA ARG A 27 2.56 0.97 -6.43
C ARG A 27 2.80 0.24 -7.75
N PHE A 28 3.68 -0.78 -7.69
CA PHE A 28 4.04 -1.62 -8.83
C PHE A 28 3.85 -3.10 -8.46
N ALA A 29 3.36 -3.90 -9.40
CA ALA A 29 3.33 -5.34 -9.26
C ALA A 29 4.71 -5.90 -9.63
N LEU A 30 5.27 -6.73 -8.75
CA LEU A 30 6.57 -7.36 -8.94
C LEU A 30 6.45 -8.65 -9.74
N ASP A 31 7.47 -8.91 -10.54
CA ASP A 31 7.70 -10.15 -11.28
C ASP A 31 9.05 -10.76 -10.81
N PRO A 32 9.09 -11.32 -9.58
CA PRO A 32 10.32 -11.86 -9.02
C PRO A 32 10.69 -13.21 -9.61
N SER A 33 11.99 -13.47 -9.76
CA SER A 33 12.52 -14.80 -9.99
C SER A 33 12.21 -15.75 -8.80
N ALA A 34 12.40 -17.05 -8.98
CA ALA A 34 12.19 -18.02 -7.90
C ALA A 34 13.08 -17.75 -6.68
N ALA A 35 14.33 -17.32 -6.88
CA ALA A 35 15.25 -16.94 -5.81
C ALA A 35 14.75 -15.67 -5.09
N GLN A 36 14.34 -14.66 -5.84
CA GLN A 36 13.79 -13.43 -5.27
C GLN A 36 12.48 -13.69 -4.54
N GLU A 37 11.61 -14.59 -5.04
CA GLU A 37 10.40 -14.95 -4.32
C GLU A 37 10.69 -15.61 -2.98
N ARG A 38 11.70 -16.49 -2.90
CA ARG A 38 12.16 -17.08 -1.62
C ARG A 38 12.62 -15.98 -0.66
N ALA A 39 13.45 -15.04 -1.13
CA ALA A 39 13.91 -13.93 -0.32
C ALA A 39 12.78 -12.99 0.14
N LEU A 40 11.80 -12.70 -0.71
CA LEU A 40 10.60 -11.94 -0.35
C LEU A 40 9.79 -12.63 0.74
N ARG A 41 9.65 -13.95 0.68
CA ARG A 41 8.97 -14.76 1.70
C ARG A 41 9.75 -14.78 3.02
N SER A 42 11.09 -14.87 2.95
CA SER A 42 11.97 -14.81 4.12
C SER A 42 11.81 -13.46 4.85
N HIS A 43 11.90 -12.34 4.14
CA HIS A 43 11.69 -11.01 4.72
C HIS A 43 10.31 -10.84 5.35
N ALA A 44 9.24 -11.36 4.72
CA ALA A 44 7.90 -11.34 5.30
C ALA A 44 7.80 -12.23 6.55
N GLY A 45 8.53 -13.35 6.56
CA GLY A 45 8.72 -14.21 7.74
C GLY A 45 9.41 -13.48 8.88
N ALA A 46 10.53 -12.81 8.58
CA ALA A 46 11.30 -12.01 9.53
C ALA A 46 10.47 -10.88 10.17
N ALA A 47 9.70 -10.15 9.36
CA ALA A 47 8.80 -9.10 9.86
C ALA A 47 7.69 -9.67 10.77
N ARG A 48 7.15 -10.84 10.44
CA ARG A 48 6.17 -11.53 11.27
C ARG A 48 6.80 -12.03 12.56
N PHE A 49 7.99 -12.58 12.50
CA PHE A 49 8.75 -13.02 13.66
C PHE A 49 9.03 -11.82 14.58
N GLY A 50 9.57 -10.72 14.06
CA GLY A 50 9.83 -9.50 14.85
C GLY A 50 8.59 -8.98 15.55
N TRP A 51 7.44 -8.93 14.86
CA TRP A 51 6.17 -8.56 15.48
C TRP A 51 5.80 -9.51 16.64
N ASN A 52 5.89 -10.82 16.43
CA ASN A 52 5.48 -11.80 17.43
C ASN A 52 6.43 -11.81 18.63
N TRP A 53 7.73 -11.76 18.37
CA TRP A 53 8.74 -11.66 19.42
C TRP A 53 8.54 -10.38 20.25
N GLY A 54 8.37 -9.24 19.59
CA GLY A 54 8.13 -7.96 20.28
C GLY A 54 6.84 -7.96 21.08
N LEU A 55 5.76 -8.59 20.57
CA LEU A 55 4.49 -8.69 21.29
C LEU A 55 4.63 -9.56 22.54
N GLY A 56 5.34 -10.70 22.46
CA GLY A 56 5.64 -11.53 23.63
C GLY A 56 6.40 -10.75 24.68
N LYS A 57 7.48 -10.04 24.29
CA LYS A 57 8.26 -9.20 25.21
C LYS A 57 7.45 -8.06 25.85
N CYS A 58 6.54 -7.46 25.10
CA CYS A 58 5.61 -6.47 25.65
C CYS A 58 4.64 -7.10 26.66
N GLN A 59 4.11 -8.29 26.41
CA GLN A 59 3.22 -8.98 27.34
C GLN A 59 3.95 -9.36 28.65
N GLU A 60 5.18 -9.89 28.54
CA GLU A 60 6.04 -10.19 29.71
C GLU A 60 6.24 -8.94 30.58
N ARG A 61 6.61 -7.81 29.95
CA ARG A 61 6.82 -6.56 30.67
C ARG A 61 5.54 -6.01 31.30
N TYR A 62 4.43 -6.06 30.56
CA TYR A 62 3.17 -5.56 31.09
C TYR A 62 2.69 -6.34 32.31
N ALA A 63 2.90 -7.65 32.31
CA ALA A 63 2.58 -8.48 33.47
C ALA A 63 3.43 -8.15 34.70
N ALA A 64 4.70 -7.73 34.50
CA ALA A 64 5.62 -7.39 35.58
C ALA A 64 5.51 -5.91 36.03
N GLU A 65 5.36 -4.98 35.09
CA GLU A 65 5.54 -3.53 35.35
C GLU A 65 4.32 -2.69 34.93
N GLY A 66 3.28 -3.26 34.31
CA GLY A 66 2.11 -2.51 33.80
C GLY A 66 2.39 -1.60 32.62
N THR A 67 3.56 -1.70 31.98
CA THR A 67 3.98 -0.83 30.88
C THR A 67 4.43 -1.63 29.64
N TRP A 68 4.42 -0.98 28.45
CA TRP A 68 4.87 -1.57 27.19
C TRP A 68 6.29 -1.12 26.84
N TYR A 69 7.04 -1.98 26.13
CA TYR A 69 8.28 -1.54 25.48
C TYR A 69 7.98 -0.64 24.29
N SER A 70 8.74 0.45 24.15
CA SER A 70 8.76 1.25 22.92
C SER A 70 9.43 0.50 21.77
N ALA A 71 9.22 0.97 20.53
CA ALA A 71 9.90 0.42 19.35
C ALA A 71 11.45 0.48 19.50
N VAL A 72 11.97 1.50 20.15
CA VAL A 72 13.42 1.68 20.38
C VAL A 72 13.93 0.63 21.36
N ASP A 73 13.21 0.39 22.46
CA ASP A 73 13.60 -0.60 23.48
C ASP A 73 13.54 -2.02 22.92
N LEU A 74 12.49 -2.33 22.15
CA LEU A 74 12.39 -3.61 21.45
C LEU A 74 13.56 -3.82 20.49
N HIS A 75 13.96 -2.77 19.76
CA HIS A 75 15.08 -2.87 18.82
C HIS A 75 16.42 -3.06 19.55
N ARG A 76 16.62 -2.37 20.68
CA ARG A 76 17.82 -2.55 21.53
C ARG A 76 17.91 -3.96 22.09
N ARG A 77 16.81 -4.48 22.66
CA ARG A 77 16.72 -5.85 23.19
C ARG A 77 16.91 -6.91 22.11
N TRP A 78 16.32 -6.69 20.94
CA TRP A 78 16.52 -7.56 19.78
C TRP A 78 17.97 -7.60 19.34
N ASN A 79 18.64 -6.45 19.29
CA ASN A 79 20.05 -6.36 18.93
C ASN A 79 20.99 -7.09 19.91
N ALA A 80 20.66 -7.10 21.21
CA ALA A 80 21.38 -7.89 22.20
C ALA A 80 21.12 -9.39 22.01
N GLN A 81 19.86 -9.80 21.96
CA GLN A 81 19.45 -11.22 21.91
C GLN A 81 19.95 -11.92 20.62
N LYS A 82 19.81 -11.30 19.47
CA LYS A 82 20.25 -11.92 18.20
C LYS A 82 21.75 -12.17 18.08
N LYS A 83 22.56 -11.48 18.91
CA LYS A 83 24.01 -11.69 18.98
C LYS A 83 24.36 -12.80 19.98
N ALA A 84 23.59 -12.93 21.04
CA ALA A 84 23.81 -13.87 22.10
C ALA A 84 23.26 -15.28 21.77
N ASP A 85 22.21 -15.38 20.95
CA ASP A 85 21.52 -16.64 20.67
C ASP A 85 21.91 -17.20 19.28
N PRO A 86 22.70 -18.30 19.23
CA PRO A 86 23.11 -18.95 18.00
C PRO A 86 21.92 -19.45 17.13
N ALA A 87 20.78 -19.76 17.74
CA ALA A 87 19.59 -20.20 17.03
C ALA A 87 18.97 -19.08 16.14
N LEU A 88 19.39 -17.85 16.34
CA LEU A 88 18.90 -16.68 15.61
C LEU A 88 19.82 -16.23 14.46
N VAL A 89 20.90 -16.97 14.13
CA VAL A 89 21.88 -16.59 13.09
C VAL A 89 21.24 -16.23 11.74
N TRP A 90 20.12 -16.84 11.39
CA TRP A 90 19.34 -16.58 10.18
C TRP A 90 18.82 -15.15 10.05
N TRP A 91 18.83 -14.36 11.14
CA TRP A 91 18.39 -12.95 11.08
C TRP A 91 19.20 -12.15 10.05
N GLY A 92 20.46 -12.48 9.88
CA GLY A 92 21.38 -11.81 8.95
C GLY A 92 21.01 -11.96 7.47
N GLU A 93 20.21 -12.96 7.10
CA GLU A 93 19.71 -13.15 5.73
C GLU A 93 18.73 -12.05 5.31
N ASN A 94 18.10 -11.40 6.27
CA ASN A 94 17.08 -10.42 6.04
C ASN A 94 17.55 -8.98 6.34
N SER A 95 16.90 -8.01 5.73
CA SER A 95 17.17 -6.59 6.05
C SER A 95 16.79 -6.27 7.49
N LYS A 96 17.63 -5.51 8.20
CA LYS A 96 17.33 -4.96 9.53
C LYS A 96 15.97 -4.24 9.57
N CYS A 97 15.57 -3.62 8.46
CA CYS A 97 14.30 -2.91 8.36
C CYS A 97 13.09 -3.83 8.59
N ALA A 98 13.17 -5.13 8.24
CA ALA A 98 12.06 -6.06 8.45
C ALA A 98 11.68 -6.18 9.93
N TYR A 99 12.67 -6.20 10.81
CA TYR A 99 12.47 -6.27 12.27
C TYR A 99 12.12 -4.89 12.83
N GLN A 100 12.91 -3.86 12.48
CA GLN A 100 12.74 -2.51 13.00
C GLN A 100 11.36 -1.93 12.70
N GLU A 101 10.87 -2.11 11.47
CA GLU A 101 9.55 -1.63 11.08
C GLU A 101 8.43 -2.48 11.71
N ALA A 102 8.67 -3.77 11.98
CA ALA A 102 7.73 -4.57 12.73
C ALA A 102 7.56 -4.08 14.17
N PHE A 103 8.65 -3.66 14.84
CA PHE A 103 8.59 -3.08 16.17
C PHE A 103 7.89 -1.71 16.17
N ARG A 104 8.14 -0.87 15.17
CA ARG A 104 7.43 0.42 15.01
C ARG A 104 5.94 0.23 14.79
N ASP A 105 5.57 -0.73 13.96
CA ASP A 105 4.16 -1.04 13.71
C ASP A 105 3.47 -1.62 14.95
N LEU A 106 4.18 -2.42 15.77
CA LEU A 106 3.68 -2.96 17.05
C LEU A 106 3.50 -1.85 18.09
N ASP A 107 4.50 -1.01 18.30
CA ASP A 107 4.45 0.13 19.21
C ASP A 107 3.28 1.05 18.87
N ARG A 108 3.08 1.35 17.58
CA ARG A 108 1.90 2.10 17.13
C ARG A 108 0.60 1.39 17.46
N ALA A 109 0.52 0.08 17.22
CA ALA A 109 -0.68 -0.70 17.49
C ALA A 109 -1.03 -0.77 18.98
N LEU A 110 -0.03 -0.83 19.86
CA LEU A 110 -0.20 -0.78 21.32
C LEU A 110 -0.66 0.60 21.77
N ARG A 111 -0.03 1.67 21.27
CA ARG A 111 -0.49 3.05 21.53
C ARG A 111 -1.91 3.31 21.07
N ASP A 112 -2.25 2.88 19.85
CA ASP A 112 -3.61 3.00 19.30
C ASP A 112 -4.64 2.20 20.13
N PHE A 113 -4.26 1.03 20.64
CA PHE A 113 -5.09 0.22 21.54
C PHE A 113 -5.33 0.97 22.86
N THR A 114 -4.26 1.46 23.50
CA THR A 114 -4.38 2.22 24.75
C THR A 114 -5.23 3.47 24.56
N ALA A 115 -4.96 4.28 23.53
CA ALA A 115 -5.74 5.48 23.22
C ALA A 115 -7.22 5.17 22.90
N SER A 116 -7.50 3.99 22.35
CA SER A 116 -8.87 3.52 22.11
C SER A 116 -9.59 3.09 23.40
N ARG A 117 -8.84 2.63 24.41
CA ARG A 117 -9.38 2.24 25.74
C ARG A 117 -9.65 3.47 26.61
N THR A 118 -8.79 4.47 26.54
CA THR A 118 -8.90 5.72 27.31
C THR A 118 -9.80 6.77 26.63
N ALA A 119 -10.52 6.40 25.57
CA ALA A 119 -11.40 7.27 24.79
C ALA A 119 -10.73 8.51 24.15
N VAL A 120 -9.39 8.63 24.21
CA VAL A 120 -8.63 9.70 23.53
C VAL A 120 -8.77 9.58 22.01
N ARG A 121 -8.82 8.34 21.48
CA ARG A 121 -9.03 8.07 20.07
C ARG A 121 -10.52 7.98 19.73
N LYS A 122 -10.99 8.84 18.82
CA LYS A 122 -12.35 8.77 18.26
C LYS A 122 -12.51 7.57 17.32
N GLY A 123 -13.70 6.97 17.29
CA GLY A 123 -14.08 5.90 16.39
C GLY A 123 -14.23 4.54 17.07
N ARG A 124 -14.29 3.45 16.27
CA ARG A 124 -14.51 2.10 16.78
C ARG A 124 -13.40 1.67 17.74
N ARG A 125 -13.77 1.02 18.85
CA ARG A 125 -12.81 0.40 19.78
C ARG A 125 -11.90 -0.60 19.07
N LEU A 126 -10.59 -0.47 19.32
CA LEU A 126 -9.57 -1.38 18.82
C LEU A 126 -9.36 -2.53 19.80
N GLY A 127 -9.22 -3.74 19.26
CA GLY A 127 -8.82 -4.91 20.06
C GLY A 127 -7.31 -4.92 20.30
N PHE A 128 -6.89 -5.70 21.29
CA PHE A 128 -5.47 -5.91 21.58
C PHE A 128 -4.74 -6.52 20.37
N PRO A 129 -3.49 -6.12 20.08
CA PRO A 129 -2.68 -6.68 19.01
C PRO A 129 -2.55 -8.21 19.14
N ARG A 130 -2.68 -8.93 18.02
CA ARG A 130 -2.64 -10.38 17.99
C ARG A 130 -1.35 -10.90 17.37
N PHE A 131 -0.92 -12.10 17.79
CA PHE A 131 0.15 -12.83 17.14
C PHE A 131 -0.18 -13.11 15.67
N LYS A 132 0.78 -12.85 14.80
CA LYS A 132 0.66 -13.04 13.34
C LYS A 132 0.98 -14.49 12.99
N LYS A 133 0.02 -15.22 12.43
CA LYS A 133 0.20 -16.60 11.95
C LYS A 133 0.41 -16.63 10.44
N ARG A 134 1.36 -17.48 9.97
CA ARG A 134 1.60 -17.72 8.54
C ARG A 134 0.30 -18.16 7.85
N GLY A 135 -0.01 -17.52 6.70
CA GLY A 135 -1.22 -17.81 5.94
C GLY A 135 -2.53 -17.19 6.49
N LYS A 136 -2.54 -16.69 7.73
CA LYS A 136 -3.70 -15.97 8.31
C LYS A 136 -3.50 -14.45 8.33
N CYS A 137 -2.27 -13.98 8.28
CA CYS A 137 -1.96 -12.56 8.12
C CYS A 137 -1.39 -12.29 6.72
N ARG A 138 -1.44 -11.02 6.31
CA ARG A 138 -0.84 -10.58 5.05
C ARG A 138 0.68 -10.62 5.15
N ASP A 139 1.35 -11.26 4.20
CA ASP A 139 2.80 -11.16 4.06
C ASP A 139 3.14 -9.72 3.66
N SER A 140 3.86 -9.02 4.52
CA SER A 140 4.27 -7.62 4.29
C SER A 140 5.48 -7.27 5.14
N PHE A 141 6.36 -6.43 4.60
CA PHE A 141 7.50 -5.83 5.27
C PHE A 141 7.82 -4.48 4.63
N ARG A 142 8.61 -3.65 5.30
CA ARG A 142 8.93 -2.30 4.85
C ARG A 142 10.44 -2.06 4.90
N PHE A 143 10.94 -1.34 3.89
CA PHE A 143 12.26 -0.71 3.89
C PHE A 143 12.08 0.78 4.16
N SER A 144 12.73 1.30 5.18
CA SER A 144 12.81 2.73 5.51
C SER A 144 14.21 3.30 5.27
N THR A 145 15.20 2.42 5.08
CA THR A 145 16.59 2.78 4.78
C THR A 145 17.17 1.84 3.73
N GLY A 146 18.28 2.23 3.13
CA GLY A 146 18.97 1.48 2.08
C GLY A 146 18.66 1.98 0.68
N ALA A 147 19.43 1.51 -0.28
CA ALA A 147 19.31 1.92 -1.68
C ALA A 147 17.99 1.42 -2.29
N MET A 148 17.11 2.34 -2.61
CA MET A 148 15.87 2.08 -3.33
C MET A 148 15.87 2.87 -4.63
N ARG A 149 15.80 2.18 -5.76
CA ARG A 149 15.90 2.80 -7.10
C ARG A 149 14.80 2.28 -8.01
N CYS A 150 14.47 3.06 -9.03
CA CYS A 150 13.55 2.68 -10.10
C CYS A 150 14.21 2.95 -11.44
N ALA A 151 14.18 1.98 -12.35
CA ALA A 151 14.74 2.12 -13.70
C ALA A 151 13.91 1.29 -14.70
N GLY A 152 13.40 1.94 -15.74
CA GLY A 152 12.66 1.25 -16.81
C GLY A 152 11.46 0.46 -16.30
N SER A 153 11.62 -0.85 -16.24
CA SER A 153 10.64 -1.81 -15.70
C SER A 153 11.21 -2.61 -14.54
N THR A 154 12.14 -2.02 -13.79
CA THR A 154 12.75 -2.65 -12.62
C THR A 154 12.71 -1.72 -11.41
N VAL A 155 12.71 -2.33 -10.23
CA VAL A 155 12.90 -1.65 -8.94
C VAL A 155 14.04 -2.35 -8.20
N THR A 156 14.96 -1.58 -7.65
CA THR A 156 16.03 -2.11 -6.80
C THR A 156 15.62 -1.94 -5.34
N LEU A 157 15.70 -3.03 -4.59
CA LEU A 157 15.36 -3.08 -3.18
C LEU A 157 16.53 -3.64 -2.37
N PRO A 158 16.75 -3.16 -1.13
CA PRO A 158 17.84 -3.63 -0.29
C PRO A 158 17.79 -5.16 -0.11
N ARG A 159 18.93 -5.84 -0.27
CA ARG A 159 19.08 -7.31 -0.16
C ARG A 159 18.31 -8.16 -1.18
N LEU A 160 17.42 -7.57 -1.97
CA LEU A 160 16.64 -8.26 -3.00
C LEU A 160 17.20 -7.98 -4.40
N GLY A 161 18.03 -6.92 -4.53
CA GLY A 161 18.56 -6.48 -5.82
C GLY A 161 17.48 -5.90 -6.74
N ALA A 162 17.75 -5.97 -8.04
CA ALA A 162 16.84 -5.48 -9.08
C ALA A 162 15.74 -6.51 -9.35
N VAL A 163 14.48 -6.15 -9.09
CA VAL A 163 13.30 -6.98 -9.31
C VAL A 163 12.50 -6.39 -10.46
N ARG A 164 12.10 -7.21 -11.43
CA ARG A 164 11.24 -6.79 -12.54
C ARG A 164 9.85 -6.38 -12.05
N THR A 165 9.23 -5.46 -12.76
CA THR A 165 7.85 -5.00 -12.53
C THR A 165 7.01 -5.22 -13.78
N HIS A 166 5.73 -5.51 -13.58
CA HIS A 166 4.77 -5.62 -14.69
C HIS A 166 4.41 -4.27 -15.30
N GLU A 167 4.53 -3.20 -14.52
CA GLU A 167 4.28 -1.83 -14.99
C GLU A 167 5.60 -1.07 -15.16
N SER A 168 5.61 -0.09 -16.07
CA SER A 168 6.74 0.80 -16.25
C SER A 168 6.93 1.73 -15.05
N THR A 169 8.16 1.83 -14.54
CA THR A 169 8.53 2.74 -13.46
C THR A 169 9.09 4.07 -13.98
N ARG A 170 9.19 4.27 -15.30
CA ARG A 170 9.81 5.44 -15.95
C ARG A 170 9.34 6.78 -15.41
N LYS A 171 8.03 6.89 -15.11
CA LYS A 171 7.47 8.15 -14.58
C LYS A 171 8.07 8.52 -13.22
N LEU A 172 8.23 7.54 -12.33
CA LEU A 172 8.87 7.74 -11.03
C LEU A 172 10.37 7.93 -11.20
N ALA A 173 11.02 7.09 -12.00
CA ALA A 173 12.46 7.16 -12.27
C ALA A 173 12.87 8.54 -12.77
N ARG A 174 12.13 9.12 -13.74
CA ARG A 174 12.39 10.48 -14.26
C ARG A 174 12.27 11.55 -13.18
N ARG A 175 11.28 11.46 -12.29
CA ARG A 175 11.13 12.40 -11.18
C ARG A 175 12.26 12.31 -10.16
N LEU A 176 12.72 11.09 -9.88
CA LEU A 176 13.88 10.85 -9.00
C LEU A 176 15.16 11.42 -9.62
N ALA A 177 15.39 11.19 -10.92
CA ALA A 177 16.54 11.70 -11.63
C ALA A 177 16.57 13.24 -11.68
N ASN A 178 15.40 13.88 -11.86
CA ASN A 178 15.28 15.34 -11.88
C ASN A 178 15.23 15.99 -10.47
N GLY A 179 15.43 15.22 -9.39
CA GLY A 179 15.38 15.73 -8.02
C GLY A 179 13.99 16.20 -7.53
N THR A 180 12.93 16.06 -8.36
CA THR A 180 11.57 16.47 -8.02
C THR A 180 10.79 15.44 -7.22
N ALA A 181 11.43 14.33 -6.84
CA ALA A 181 10.88 13.31 -5.98
C ALA A 181 11.95 12.63 -5.14
N ARG A 182 11.59 12.19 -3.94
CA ARG A 182 12.44 11.43 -3.00
C ARG A 182 11.67 10.23 -2.46
N ILE A 183 12.26 9.03 -2.51
CA ILE A 183 11.68 7.84 -1.88
C ILE A 183 11.91 7.91 -0.36
N LEU A 184 10.82 7.87 0.40
CA LEU A 184 10.86 7.84 1.87
C LEU A 184 10.87 6.40 2.40
N SER A 185 10.12 5.51 1.77
CA SER A 185 10.05 4.09 2.16
C SER A 185 9.50 3.23 1.04
N ALA A 186 9.74 1.92 1.13
CA ALA A 186 9.16 0.92 0.24
C ALA A 186 8.48 -0.18 1.05
N THR A 187 7.16 -0.28 0.96
CA THR A 187 6.39 -1.37 1.56
C THR A 187 6.17 -2.46 0.53
N VAL A 188 6.73 -3.63 0.80
CA VAL A 188 6.50 -4.82 -0.01
C VAL A 188 5.39 -5.65 0.61
N SER A 189 4.47 -6.15 -0.20
CA SER A 189 3.34 -6.93 0.31
C SER A 189 2.80 -7.90 -0.72
N ARG A 190 2.26 -9.02 -0.25
CA ARG A 190 1.64 -10.04 -1.09
C ARG A 190 0.12 -9.95 -1.04
N THR A 191 -0.51 -9.93 -2.20
CA THR A 191 -1.97 -9.93 -2.31
C THR A 191 -2.39 -10.82 -3.48
N ALA A 192 -3.31 -11.74 -3.25
CA ALA A 192 -3.81 -12.69 -4.26
C ALA A 192 -2.66 -13.42 -4.99
N GLN A 193 -1.64 -13.84 -4.24
CA GLN A 193 -0.43 -14.54 -4.68
C GLN A 193 0.54 -13.71 -5.55
N ARG A 194 0.32 -12.42 -5.68
CA ARG A 194 1.23 -11.52 -6.38
C ARG A 194 1.89 -10.58 -5.39
N TRP A 195 3.19 -10.34 -5.57
CA TRP A 195 3.94 -9.36 -4.81
C TRP A 195 3.76 -7.97 -5.40
N PHE A 196 3.73 -6.99 -4.53
CA PHE A 196 3.66 -5.58 -4.87
C PHE A 196 4.66 -4.81 -4.03
N VAL A 197 5.30 -3.82 -4.63
CA VAL A 197 6.00 -2.77 -3.90
C VAL A 197 5.18 -1.48 -3.97
N SER A 198 5.07 -0.80 -2.86
CA SER A 198 4.46 0.54 -2.76
C SER A 198 5.51 1.48 -2.18
N PHE A 199 6.02 2.37 -3.02
CA PHE A 199 6.92 3.44 -2.59
C PHE A 199 6.09 4.58 -2.01
N THR A 200 6.45 5.03 -0.81
CA THR A 200 6.04 6.32 -0.28
C THR A 200 7.05 7.34 -0.76
N VAL A 201 6.60 8.29 -1.55
CA VAL A 201 7.47 9.24 -2.25
C VAL A 201 7.00 10.66 -1.94
N GLU A 202 7.92 11.49 -1.48
CA GLU A 202 7.74 12.93 -1.45
C GLU A 202 7.93 13.48 -2.85
N VAL A 203 6.97 14.23 -3.35
CA VAL A 203 6.96 14.75 -4.73
C VAL A 203 6.72 16.24 -4.71
N GLU A 204 7.56 16.99 -5.38
CA GLU A 204 7.32 18.40 -5.64
C GLU A 204 6.30 18.57 -6.77
N ARG A 205 5.30 19.39 -6.54
CA ARG A 205 4.27 19.77 -7.52
C ARG A 205 4.15 21.28 -7.61
N THR A 206 4.00 21.76 -8.82
CA THR A 206 3.60 23.14 -9.06
C THR A 206 2.08 23.18 -9.18
N VAL A 207 1.45 24.01 -8.37
CA VAL A 207 0.01 24.33 -8.44
C VAL A 207 -0.09 25.68 -9.12
N PRO A 208 -0.77 25.79 -10.27
CA PRO A 208 -0.96 27.08 -10.94
C PRO A 208 -1.73 28.05 -10.04
N ASP A 209 -1.35 29.33 -10.06
CA ASP A 209 -2.05 30.38 -9.29
C ASP A 209 -3.43 30.66 -9.86
N VAL A 210 -3.57 30.50 -11.17
CA VAL A 210 -4.81 30.80 -11.89
C VAL A 210 -5.35 29.52 -12.52
N HIS A 211 -6.64 29.32 -12.40
CA HIS A 211 -7.33 28.22 -13.09
C HIS A 211 -7.21 28.40 -14.62
N ALA A 212 -6.96 27.30 -15.34
CA ALA A 212 -6.79 27.34 -16.80
C ALA A 212 -8.04 27.88 -17.55
N ARG A 213 -9.18 27.88 -16.90
CA ARG A 213 -10.47 28.42 -17.37
C ARG A 213 -11.18 29.09 -16.20
N PRO A 214 -10.82 30.32 -15.84
CA PRO A 214 -11.53 31.06 -14.81
C PRO A 214 -12.97 31.31 -15.28
N GLY A 215 -13.92 31.22 -14.38
CA GLY A 215 -15.35 31.44 -14.68
C GLY A 215 -16.09 30.24 -15.27
N SER A 216 -15.43 29.10 -15.57
CA SER A 216 -16.14 27.90 -15.99
C SER A 216 -16.33 26.92 -14.83
N ALA A 217 -17.54 26.39 -14.68
CA ALA A 217 -17.90 25.41 -13.68
C ALA A 217 -18.39 24.11 -14.32
N ILE A 218 -18.21 23.00 -13.62
CA ILE A 218 -18.75 21.69 -14.00
C ILE A 218 -19.36 21.00 -12.78
N GLY A 219 -20.64 20.66 -12.89
CA GLY A 219 -21.33 19.79 -11.93
C GLY A 219 -21.04 18.33 -12.25
N ILE A 220 -20.72 17.53 -11.23
CA ILE A 220 -20.42 16.08 -11.39
C ILE A 220 -21.29 15.28 -10.44
N ASP A 221 -22.09 14.35 -11.00
CA ASP A 221 -22.82 13.32 -10.28
C ASP A 221 -22.20 11.95 -10.43
N LEU A 222 -22.14 11.18 -9.34
CA LEU A 222 -21.68 9.79 -9.31
C LEU A 222 -22.86 8.85 -9.14
N GLY A 223 -23.19 8.14 -10.21
CA GLY A 223 -24.38 7.30 -10.26
C GLY A 223 -24.11 5.79 -10.34
N VAL A 224 -25.18 5.01 -10.19
CA VAL A 224 -25.16 3.54 -10.33
C VAL A 224 -25.30 3.11 -11.78
N LYS A 225 -26.11 3.82 -12.60
CA LYS A 225 -26.29 3.54 -14.04
C LYS A 225 -25.07 3.99 -14.83
N ALA A 226 -24.67 5.24 -14.66
CA ALA A 226 -23.41 5.79 -15.14
C ALA A 226 -22.43 5.89 -13.98
N LEU A 227 -21.12 5.70 -14.24
CA LEU A 227 -20.10 5.92 -13.21
C LEU A 227 -20.04 7.40 -12.82
N LEU A 228 -20.28 8.24 -13.80
CA LEU A 228 -20.23 9.67 -13.65
C LEU A 228 -21.01 10.33 -14.78
N THR A 229 -21.79 11.34 -14.43
CA THR A 229 -22.42 12.29 -15.36
C THR A 229 -21.91 13.68 -14.98
N GLY A 230 -21.40 14.42 -15.93
CA GLY A 230 -20.95 15.80 -15.74
C GLY A 230 -21.72 16.73 -16.65
N MET A 231 -22.05 17.91 -16.15
CA MET A 231 -22.68 19.00 -16.90
C MET A 231 -21.88 20.29 -16.67
N ASP A 232 -21.55 20.98 -17.75
CA ASP A 232 -20.90 22.28 -17.64
C ASP A 232 -21.91 23.41 -17.49
N ASP A 233 -21.39 24.62 -17.29
CA ASP A 233 -22.16 25.87 -17.18
C ASP A 233 -22.94 26.24 -18.45
N ARG A 234 -22.66 25.57 -19.58
CA ARG A 234 -23.35 25.75 -20.87
C ARG A 234 -24.42 24.67 -21.14
N GLY A 235 -24.67 23.77 -20.20
CA GLY A 235 -25.63 22.67 -20.32
C GLY A 235 -25.12 21.45 -21.10
N ASN A 236 -23.83 21.41 -21.52
CA ASN A 236 -23.30 20.23 -22.18
C ASN A 236 -23.15 19.05 -21.20
N VAL A 237 -23.71 17.90 -21.54
CA VAL A 237 -23.71 16.71 -20.70
C VAL A 237 -22.72 15.66 -21.22
N VAL A 238 -21.87 15.17 -20.33
CA VAL A 238 -20.97 14.06 -20.59
C VAL A 238 -21.26 12.91 -19.63
N THR A 239 -21.59 11.74 -20.18
CA THR A 239 -21.84 10.54 -19.39
C THR A 239 -20.73 9.52 -19.58
N VAL A 240 -20.21 9.02 -18.47
CA VAL A 240 -19.18 7.98 -18.44
C VAL A 240 -19.76 6.69 -17.87
N THR A 241 -19.82 5.66 -18.71
CA THR A 241 -20.30 4.35 -18.28
C THR A 241 -19.28 3.64 -17.40
N GLY A 242 -19.76 3.09 -16.28
CA GLY A 242 -18.94 2.33 -15.34
C GLY A 242 -18.67 0.90 -15.83
N PRO A 243 -17.51 0.29 -15.45
CA PRO A 243 -17.26 -1.11 -15.71
C PRO A 243 -18.17 -1.95 -14.80
N LYS A 244 -19.04 -2.74 -15.36
CA LYS A 244 -19.86 -3.69 -14.59
C LYS A 244 -19.04 -4.94 -14.19
N ALA A 245 -17.80 -4.74 -13.70
CA ALA A 245 -16.82 -5.78 -13.44
C ALA A 245 -17.29 -6.85 -12.44
N LEU A 246 -18.04 -6.45 -11.41
CA LEU A 246 -18.65 -7.39 -10.50
C LEU A 246 -19.73 -8.20 -11.18
N ARG A 247 -20.67 -7.56 -11.89
CA ARG A 247 -21.77 -8.23 -12.59
C ARG A 247 -21.25 -9.25 -13.61
N SER A 248 -20.27 -8.89 -14.43
CA SER A 248 -19.64 -9.79 -15.40
C SER A 248 -18.90 -10.98 -14.76
N SER A 249 -18.45 -10.82 -13.51
CA SER A 249 -17.72 -11.86 -12.78
C SER A 249 -18.57 -12.69 -11.83
N LEU A 250 -19.82 -12.34 -11.59
CA LEU A 250 -20.69 -12.99 -10.58
C LEU A 250 -20.83 -14.49 -10.81
N ARG A 251 -21.06 -14.93 -12.04
CA ARG A 251 -21.19 -16.37 -12.38
C ARG A 251 -19.92 -17.14 -12.02
N ARG A 252 -18.75 -16.58 -12.34
CA ARG A 252 -17.44 -17.17 -12.03
C ARG A 252 -17.16 -17.16 -10.52
N LEU A 253 -17.51 -16.08 -9.83
CA LEU A 253 -17.38 -15.96 -8.37
C LEU A 253 -18.26 -17.00 -7.66
N ARG A 254 -19.52 -17.10 -8.02
CA ARG A 254 -20.46 -18.10 -7.44
C ARG A 254 -19.93 -19.52 -7.63
N ARG A 255 -19.46 -19.88 -8.85
CA ARG A 255 -18.87 -21.19 -9.13
C ARG A 255 -17.62 -21.45 -8.28
N ALA A 256 -16.70 -20.47 -8.21
CA ALA A 256 -15.48 -20.60 -7.44
C ALA A 256 -15.75 -20.67 -5.92
N SER A 257 -16.74 -19.93 -5.42
CA SER A 257 -17.17 -19.97 -4.02
C SER A 257 -17.76 -21.32 -3.65
N ARG A 258 -18.66 -21.85 -4.47
CA ARG A 258 -19.23 -23.21 -4.26
C ARG A 258 -18.13 -24.27 -4.25
N ALA A 259 -17.19 -24.23 -5.20
CA ALA A 259 -16.07 -25.15 -5.25
C ALA A 259 -15.19 -25.05 -3.98
N HIS A 260 -14.96 -23.82 -3.48
CA HIS A 260 -14.21 -23.61 -2.25
C HIS A 260 -14.95 -24.13 -1.02
N SER A 261 -16.26 -23.95 -0.92
CA SER A 261 -17.06 -24.41 0.22
C SER A 261 -17.06 -25.94 0.35
N ARG A 262 -16.99 -26.67 -0.76
CA ARG A 262 -16.99 -28.14 -0.80
C ARG A 262 -15.64 -28.76 -0.45
N THR A 263 -14.57 -27.95 -0.34
CA THR A 263 -13.23 -28.48 -0.02
C THR A 263 -13.01 -28.57 1.48
N GLU A 264 -12.37 -29.64 1.92
CA GLU A 264 -12.03 -29.91 3.30
C GLU A 264 -11.11 -28.83 3.89
N ARG A 265 -11.35 -28.42 5.15
CA ARG A 265 -10.55 -27.44 5.87
C ARG A 265 -9.14 -27.99 6.12
N GLY A 266 -8.12 -27.18 5.76
CA GLY A 266 -6.70 -27.57 5.92
C GLY A 266 -6.10 -28.24 4.68
N SER A 267 -6.90 -28.81 3.78
CA SER A 267 -6.43 -29.55 2.60
C SER A 267 -5.68 -28.67 1.58
N ALA A 268 -4.85 -29.31 0.75
CA ALA A 268 -4.17 -28.66 -0.37
C ALA A 268 -5.19 -28.14 -1.40
N SER A 269 -6.27 -28.88 -1.63
CA SER A 269 -7.35 -28.51 -2.54
C SER A 269 -8.04 -27.22 -2.07
N ARG A 270 -8.30 -27.08 -0.76
CA ARG A 270 -8.85 -25.84 -0.23
C ARG A 270 -7.92 -24.65 -0.41
N ARG A 271 -6.62 -24.83 -0.26
CA ARG A 271 -5.62 -23.77 -0.53
C ARG A 271 -5.65 -23.33 -1.99
N LYS A 272 -5.73 -24.29 -2.94
CA LYS A 272 -5.82 -24.03 -4.39
C LYS A 272 -7.13 -23.29 -4.74
N SER A 273 -8.26 -23.72 -4.21
CA SER A 273 -9.57 -23.13 -4.44
C SER A 273 -9.67 -21.71 -3.86
N ALA A 274 -9.16 -21.48 -2.65
CA ALA A 274 -9.04 -20.14 -2.04
C ALA A 274 -8.20 -19.19 -2.89
N ALA A 275 -7.07 -19.66 -3.41
CA ALA A 275 -6.22 -18.89 -4.29
C ALA A 275 -6.91 -18.50 -5.61
N ARG A 276 -7.70 -19.42 -6.20
CA ARG A 276 -8.51 -19.15 -7.40
C ARG A 276 -9.57 -18.08 -7.11
N LEU A 277 -10.29 -18.21 -6.00
CA LEU A 277 -11.30 -17.23 -5.57
C LEU A 277 -10.69 -15.84 -5.34
N ALA A 278 -9.56 -15.78 -4.63
CA ALA A 278 -8.83 -14.54 -4.39
C ALA A 278 -8.38 -13.85 -5.69
N ARG A 279 -7.94 -14.61 -6.70
CA ARG A 279 -7.57 -14.06 -8.03
C ARG A 279 -8.77 -13.42 -8.75
N ILE A 280 -9.96 -14.04 -8.68
CA ILE A 280 -11.17 -13.48 -9.30
C ILE A 280 -11.56 -12.16 -8.61
N HIS A 281 -11.59 -12.13 -7.28
CA HIS A 281 -11.82 -10.90 -6.53
C HIS A 281 -10.79 -9.80 -6.83
N ALA A 282 -9.50 -10.16 -6.93
CA ALA A 282 -8.45 -9.21 -7.29
C ALA A 282 -8.66 -8.63 -8.70
N ARG A 283 -9.08 -9.45 -9.69
CA ARG A 283 -9.39 -8.98 -11.03
C ARG A 283 -10.54 -7.96 -11.02
N VAL A 284 -11.64 -8.26 -10.33
CA VAL A 284 -12.79 -7.34 -10.19
C VAL A 284 -12.33 -6.00 -9.60
N ARG A 285 -11.58 -6.06 -8.48
CA ARG A 285 -11.05 -4.86 -7.83
C ARG A 285 -10.14 -4.05 -8.76
N ASN A 286 -9.24 -4.72 -9.49
CA ASN A 286 -8.29 -4.06 -10.38
C ASN A 286 -9.00 -3.37 -11.56
N VAL A 287 -10.01 -4.03 -12.17
CA VAL A 287 -10.80 -3.41 -13.25
C VAL A 287 -11.50 -2.15 -12.74
N ARG A 288 -12.12 -2.21 -11.54
CA ARG A 288 -12.76 -1.03 -10.92
C ARG A 288 -11.74 0.08 -10.66
N ALA A 289 -10.63 -0.24 -10.01
CA ALA A 289 -9.57 0.73 -9.70
C ALA A 289 -8.99 1.35 -10.97
N THR A 290 -8.68 0.56 -12.01
CA THR A 290 -8.11 1.06 -13.26
C THR A 290 -9.06 2.03 -13.97
N ARG A 291 -10.36 1.73 -13.98
CA ARG A 291 -11.34 2.63 -14.57
C ARG A 291 -11.45 3.94 -13.77
N CYS A 292 -11.56 3.85 -12.45
CA CYS A 292 -11.60 5.05 -11.60
C CYS A 292 -10.35 5.92 -11.73
N THR A 293 -9.15 5.34 -11.90
CA THR A 293 -7.90 6.11 -12.03
C THR A 293 -7.66 6.63 -13.46
N ARG A 294 -8.23 6.00 -14.49
CA ARG A 294 -8.13 6.46 -15.88
C ARG A 294 -9.12 7.57 -16.21
N GLN A 295 -10.23 7.63 -15.51
CA GLN A 295 -11.28 8.64 -15.73
C GLN A 295 -10.75 10.09 -15.72
N PRO A 296 -9.93 10.55 -14.77
CA PRO A 296 -9.41 11.93 -14.80
C PRO A 296 -8.60 12.26 -16.05
N ARG A 297 -7.99 11.23 -16.71
CA ARG A 297 -7.26 11.42 -17.96
C ARG A 297 -8.21 11.56 -19.16
N THR A 298 -9.27 10.76 -19.17
CA THR A 298 -10.34 10.84 -20.18
C THR A 298 -11.05 12.20 -20.06
N TRP A 299 -11.30 12.66 -18.84
CA TRP A 299 -11.88 13.97 -18.57
C TRP A 299 -10.98 15.12 -19.07
N ARG A 300 -9.68 15.06 -18.83
CA ARG A 300 -8.74 16.04 -19.41
C ARG A 300 -8.79 16.02 -20.94
N GLY A 301 -8.99 14.88 -21.57
CA GLY A 301 -9.18 14.73 -23.01
C GLY A 301 -10.52 15.32 -23.49
N VAL A 302 -11.59 15.05 -22.75
CA VAL A 302 -12.93 15.60 -23.02
C VAL A 302 -12.94 17.11 -22.83
N MET A 303 -12.41 17.60 -21.70
CA MET A 303 -12.26 19.04 -21.42
C MET A 303 -11.41 19.79 -22.45
N ARG A 304 -10.40 19.11 -23.05
CA ARG A 304 -9.60 19.70 -24.15
C ARG A 304 -10.34 19.74 -25.48
N ARG A 305 -11.27 18.83 -25.71
CA ARG A 305 -12.09 18.73 -26.95
C ARG A 305 -13.39 19.54 -26.85
N TRP A 306 -13.71 20.08 -25.67
CA TRP A 306 -14.86 20.94 -25.51
C TRP A 306 -14.67 22.18 -26.40
N PRO A 307 -15.72 22.61 -27.14
CA PRO A 307 -15.60 23.71 -28.07
C PRO A 307 -14.95 24.92 -27.40
N ARG A 308 -13.90 25.40 -28.02
CA ARG A 308 -13.31 26.70 -27.66
C ARG A 308 -14.14 27.74 -28.43
N THR A 309 -14.98 28.42 -27.74
CA THR A 309 -15.54 29.67 -28.26
C THR A 309 -14.70 30.80 -27.79
#